data_78b12dc2b06d68837db2d1e801081525
#
_entry.id   78b12dc2b06d68837db2d1e801081525
#
_cell.length_a   1.000
_cell.length_b   1.000
_cell.length_c   1.000
_cell.angle_alpha   90.00
_cell.angle_beta   90.00
_cell.angle_gamma   90.00
#
_symmetry.space_group_name_H-M   'P 1'
#
loop_
_entity.id
_entity.type
_entity.pdbx_description
1 polymer ?
#
loop_
_entity_poly.entity_id
_entity_poly.type
_entity_poly.pdbx_seq_one_letter_code
_entity_poly.pdbx_strand_id
1 'polypeptide(L)' 'MGYQLTEAEERLAEILWKHVPMSSAELVKICGEEIDWKKSTTYTMLKKLEQKGVFVNEKGMIRAIYTKEEWQAQESRQFV' A
#
# COMPACT_ATOMS: atom_id res chain seq x y z
N MET A 1 1.77 -16.43 5.15
CA MET A 1 0.63 -16.16 4.32
C MET A 1 0.20 -14.72 4.33
N GLY A 2 0.25 -14.06 5.47
CA GLY A 2 -0.15 -12.67 5.56
C GLY A 2 0.77 -11.67 4.88
N TYR A 3 1.95 -12.10 4.48
CA TYR A 3 2.95 -11.18 3.95
C TYR A 3 2.95 -11.07 2.42
N GLN A 4 2.23 -11.96 1.75
CA GLN A 4 2.16 -11.87 0.29
C GLN A 4 1.12 -10.86 -0.14
N LEU A 5 1.47 -10.04 -1.12
CA LEU A 5 0.57 -9.06 -1.71
C LEU A 5 0.08 -9.59 -3.05
N THR A 6 -1.19 -9.34 -3.35
CA THR A 6 -1.70 -9.60 -4.69
C THR A 6 -1.10 -8.59 -5.66
N GLU A 7 -1.25 -8.83 -6.96
CA GLU A 7 -0.75 -7.92 -7.97
C GLU A 7 -1.32 -6.51 -7.80
N ALA A 8 -2.61 -6.40 -7.52
CA ALA A 8 -3.24 -5.10 -7.30
C ALA A 8 -2.71 -4.43 -6.05
N GLU A 9 -2.52 -5.20 -4.99
CA GLU A 9 -1.96 -4.67 -3.75
C GLU A 9 -0.53 -4.19 -3.95
N GLU A 10 0.25 -4.91 -4.75
CA GLU A 10 1.63 -4.50 -5.06
C GLU A 10 1.65 -3.18 -5.82
N ARG A 11 0.75 -3.00 -6.77
CA ARG A 11 0.67 -1.75 -7.52
C ARG A 11 0.42 -0.57 -6.59
N LEU A 12 -0.53 -0.71 -5.68
CA LEU A 12 -0.83 0.35 -4.73
C LEU A 12 0.33 0.57 -3.77
N ALA A 13 0.92 -0.51 -3.27
CA ALA A 13 2.05 -0.42 -2.35
C ALA A 13 3.23 0.31 -2.99
N GLU A 14 3.52 0.04 -4.25
CA GLU A 14 4.60 0.72 -4.96
C GLU A 14 4.36 2.22 -5.02
N ILE A 15 3.14 2.63 -5.34
CA ILE A 15 2.77 4.04 -5.37
C ILE A 15 2.94 4.66 -3.98
N LEU A 16 2.45 3.97 -2.95
CA LEU A 16 2.57 4.46 -1.58
C LEU A 16 4.02 4.61 -1.15
N TRP A 17 4.85 3.60 -1.40
CA TRP A 17 6.26 3.68 -0.99
C TRP A 17 7.01 4.83 -1.65
N LYS A 18 6.59 5.23 -2.84
CA LYS A 18 7.21 6.37 -3.53
C LYS A 18 6.81 7.72 -2.94
N HIS A 19 5.63 7.79 -2.34
CA HIS A 19 5.03 9.07 -1.98
C HIS A 19 4.80 9.28 -0.49
N VAL A 20 4.85 8.24 0.34
CA VAL A 20 4.58 8.41 1.76
C VAL A 20 5.61 9.32 2.44
N PRO A 21 5.20 10.10 3.42
CA PRO A 21 3.84 10.22 3.89
C PRO A 21 2.97 11.05 2.96
N MET A 22 1.72 10.62 2.77
CA MET A 22 0.80 11.32 1.87
C MET A 22 -0.62 11.22 2.41
N SER A 23 -1.49 12.12 1.97
CA SER A 23 -2.89 12.07 2.37
C SER A 23 -3.64 11.04 1.52
N SER A 24 -4.75 10.54 2.06
CA SER A 24 -5.59 9.62 1.30
C SER A 24 -6.19 10.28 0.05
N ALA A 25 -6.46 11.59 0.13
CA ALA A 25 -6.96 12.33 -1.03
C ALA A 25 -5.93 12.37 -2.16
N GLU A 26 -4.66 12.57 -1.80
CA GLU A 26 -3.58 12.53 -2.78
C GLU A 26 -3.44 11.16 -3.39
N LEU A 27 -3.57 10.12 -2.58
CA LEU A 27 -3.51 8.75 -3.08
C LEU A 27 -4.59 8.48 -4.12
N VAL A 28 -5.82 8.90 -3.85
CA VAL A 28 -6.93 8.74 -4.79
C VAL A 28 -6.60 9.41 -6.12
N LYS A 29 -6.07 10.63 -6.05
CA LYS A 29 -5.71 11.38 -7.25
C LYS A 29 -4.63 10.64 -8.05
N ILE A 30 -3.58 10.20 -7.39
CA ILE A 30 -2.47 9.53 -8.06
C ILE A 30 -2.93 8.20 -8.66
N CYS A 31 -3.71 7.43 -7.94
CA CYS A 31 -4.22 6.16 -8.46
C CYS A 31 -5.12 6.37 -9.65
N GLY A 32 -5.93 7.42 -9.66
CA GLY A 32 -6.75 7.74 -10.80
C GLY A 32 -5.94 8.11 -12.04
N GLU A 33 -4.81 8.79 -11.83
CA GLU A 33 -3.97 9.24 -12.93
C GLU A 33 -3.04 8.14 -13.46
N GLU A 34 -2.47 7.35 -12.55
CA GLU A 34 -1.43 6.38 -12.93
C GLU A 34 -1.98 4.99 -13.28
N ILE A 35 -3.00 4.54 -12.58
CA ILE A 35 -3.51 3.19 -12.77
C ILE A 35 -5.02 3.15 -13.01
N ASP A 36 -5.62 4.32 -13.22
CA ASP A 36 -7.03 4.43 -13.56
C ASP A 36 -7.97 3.74 -12.56
N TRP A 37 -7.64 3.83 -11.28
CA TRP A 37 -8.48 3.29 -10.23
C TRP A 37 -9.49 4.31 -9.74
N LYS A 38 -10.70 3.84 -9.51
CA LYS A 38 -11.73 4.68 -8.91
C LYS A 38 -11.45 4.88 -7.42
N LYS A 39 -12.05 5.92 -6.85
CA LYS A 39 -11.89 6.24 -5.43
C LYS A 39 -12.25 5.05 -4.54
N SER A 40 -13.37 4.38 -4.83
CA SER A 40 -13.80 3.25 -4.02
C SER A 40 -12.82 2.09 -4.09
N THR A 41 -12.27 1.82 -5.27
CA THR A 41 -11.27 0.77 -5.45
C THR A 41 -10.01 1.09 -4.66
N THR A 42 -9.56 2.35 -4.73
CA THR A 42 -8.37 2.79 -4.02
C THR A 42 -8.53 2.59 -2.51
N TYR A 43 -9.66 3.01 -1.95
CA TYR A 43 -9.89 2.85 -0.51
C TYR A 43 -10.00 1.39 -0.10
N THR A 44 -10.65 0.57 -0.92
CA THR A 44 -10.78 -0.85 -0.63
C THR A 44 -9.40 -1.51 -0.55
N MET A 45 -8.55 -1.21 -1.52
CA MET A 45 -7.22 -1.80 -1.56
C MET A 45 -6.31 -1.24 -0.46
N LEU A 46 -6.43 0.04 -0.17
CA LEU A 46 -5.69 0.65 0.94
C LEU A 46 -6.03 -0.04 2.25
N LYS A 47 -7.30 -0.30 2.49
CA LYS A 47 -7.74 -0.98 3.71
C LYS A 47 -7.12 -2.37 3.82
N LYS A 48 -7.02 -3.09 2.71
CA LYS A 48 -6.37 -4.39 2.70
C LYS A 48 -4.90 -4.31 3.10
N LEU A 49 -4.20 -3.31 2.60
CA LEU A 49 -2.80 -3.10 2.98
C LEU A 49 -2.66 -2.72 4.45
N GLU A 50 -3.61 -1.95 4.99
CA GLU A 50 -3.61 -1.63 6.41
C GLU A 50 -3.82 -2.89 7.24
N GLN A 51 -4.71 -3.76 6.83
CA GLN A 51 -4.98 -5.01 7.53
C GLN A 51 -3.76 -5.93 7.54
N LYS A 52 -2.96 -5.87 6.49
CA LYS A 52 -1.73 -6.67 6.42
C LYS A 52 -0.58 -6.04 7.20
N GLY A 53 -0.75 -4.82 7.68
CA GLY A 53 0.26 -4.15 8.48
C GLY A 53 1.40 -3.54 7.69
N VAL A 54 1.21 -3.31 6.40
CA VAL A 54 2.23 -2.69 5.55
C VAL A 54 2.21 -1.18 5.68
N PHE A 55 1.01 -0.62 5.76
CA PHE A 55 0.80 0.82 5.85
C PHE A 55 -0.20 1.12 6.95
N VAL A 56 -0.19 2.36 7.41
CA VAL A 56 -1.14 2.83 8.40
C VAL A 56 -1.69 4.18 7.95
N ASN A 57 -2.98 4.40 8.19
CA ASN A 57 -3.64 5.67 7.90
C ASN A 57 -4.01 6.31 9.24
N GLU A 58 -3.31 7.38 9.58
CA GLU A 58 -3.56 8.11 10.81
C GLU A 58 -4.14 9.48 10.47
N LYS A 59 -5.41 9.68 10.79
CA LYS A 59 -6.08 10.95 10.57
C LYS A 59 -5.95 11.47 9.14
N GLY A 60 -6.10 10.55 8.19
CA GLY A 60 -6.01 10.89 6.78
C GLY A 60 -4.61 10.91 6.18
N MET A 61 -3.59 10.72 7.00
CA MET A 61 -2.21 10.64 6.53
C MET A 61 -1.73 9.21 6.51
N ILE A 62 -1.24 8.77 5.38
CA ILE A 62 -0.77 7.40 5.18
C ILE A 62 0.73 7.35 5.37
N ARG A 63 1.16 6.37 6.15
CA ARG A 63 2.59 6.14 6.42
C ARG A 63 2.92 4.68 6.18
N ALA A 64 4.17 4.42 5.81
CA ALA A 64 4.65 3.05 5.67
C ALA A 64 5.09 2.52 7.03
N ILE A 65 4.61 1.33 7.37
CA ILE A 65 5.08 0.62 8.56
C ILE A 65 6.37 -0.09 8.23
N TYR A 66 6.46 -0.62 7.00
CA TYR A 66 7.66 -1.25 6.47
C TYR A 66 8.10 -0.54 5.20
N THR A 67 9.41 -0.48 4.97
CA THR A 67 9.92 -0.07 3.66
C THR A 67 9.71 -1.23 2.69
N LYS A 68 9.88 -0.94 1.39
CA LYS A 68 9.77 -1.97 0.38
C LYS A 68 10.76 -3.10 0.64
N GLU A 69 11.99 -2.75 0.96
CA GLU A 69 13.04 -3.73 1.24
C GLU A 69 12.71 -4.57 2.47
N GLU A 70 12.21 -3.93 3.52
CA GLU A 70 11.82 -4.64 4.73
C GLU A 70 10.70 -5.62 4.47
N TRP A 71 9.71 -5.20 3.68
CA TRP A 71 8.60 -6.06 3.34
C TRP A 71 9.05 -7.27 2.52
N GLN A 72 9.90 -7.03 1.53
CA GLN A 72 10.43 -8.10 0.69
C GLN A 72 11.29 -9.07 1.50
N ALA A 73 12.03 -8.56 2.47
CA ALA A 73 12.84 -9.42 3.35
C ALA A 73 11.94 -10.35 4.16
N GLN A 74 10.78 -9.87 4.61
CA GLN A 74 9.84 -10.71 5.34
C GLN A 74 9.27 -11.81 4.44
N GLU A 75 8.96 -11.48 3.19
CA GLU A 75 8.49 -12.49 2.25
C GLU A 75 9.53 -13.57 2.03
N SER A 76 10.77 -13.18 1.88
CA SER A 76 11.87 -14.13 1.69
C SER A 76 12.00 -15.09 2.86
N ARG A 77 11.75 -14.64 4.08
CA ARG A 77 11.86 -15.48 5.27
C ARG A 77 10.86 -16.62 5.29
N GLN A 78 9.77 -16.49 4.54
CA GLN A 78 8.76 -17.52 4.52
C GLN A 78 9.22 -18.78 3.80
N PHE A 79 10.26 -18.68 3.04
CA PHE A 79 10.77 -19.80 2.24
C PHE A 79 11.92 -20.53 2.90
N VAL A 80 12.26 -20.16 4.10
CA VAL A 80 13.36 -20.79 4.83
C VAL A 80 12.88 -21.92 5.72
#